data_3f872aa218d79edd99b97b5388185ee1
#
_entry.id   3f872aa218d79edd99b97b5388185ee1
#
_cell.length_a   1.000
_cell.length_b   1.000
_cell.length_c   1.000
_cell.angle_alpha   90.00
_cell.angle_beta   90.00
_cell.angle_gamma   90.00
#
_symmetry.space_group_name_H-M   'P 1'
#
loop_
_entity.id
_entity.type
_entity.pdbx_description
1 polymer ?
#
loop_
_entity_poly.entity_id
_entity_poly.type
_entity_poly.pdbx_seq_one_letter_code
_entity_poly.pdbx_strand_id
1 'polypeptide(L)'
;MIKPKKMPASADPSPEAAPERPVTVIVLTWNGIDYTKRCLDTLRANTTYPDYRLIVADNGSTDGTVEYLQLQDSITTILSRKNLGFAKANNLAIERSDPDSDIVLLNNDTEIHQADWIERLQATAYSSEDIGVVGCRLAKPNGLLQHAGTIMPIDTFWGQQVGSDEKDINQYNRDRDVEGVVFACIYIKRQVLTAIGLLDEDYFSYFEDTDYCFRAIEKGFRIVCCGSVTILHHEHASTTVNQVNHRKMFLGAQKIFRDKWERKLRNQRYTRQIGWHSIFNFPTGYAISSRELACALDRKGIHVAYRYVYGPGTPLPIKEPDLSDNYMVNVFRERKLDASRIQVVYGQGDVFQSNFGKYRIGFTMLETDRIPAEWVRQANLMDEVWVPSSFNARMFRESGVKRPIHVIPLGVDPDHFNPRIVQYPLTGVYAFLSIFEWGERKMPELLLKAFNDEFRCDERVVLICKTLNVDAGVDVHAQIAALGLHPLGGRIHLSLNQLVPTYQLGALYRSANCFVISTRGEGWGMPMIEAMACGLPVIATDWSAHCDFMNAENAYPLPIDRLVPAEAKCPYYAGANWAEPSYGHLRRLMRHVFEHQAEARAKGEKASRDVLENWTWDHAAQKIVNRIDQIGSELA
;
A
#
# COMPACT_ATOMS: atom_id res chain seq x y z
N MET A 1 -20.73 -22.37 -12.38
CA MET A 1 -19.90 -21.45 -13.21
C MET A 1 -20.79 -20.27 -13.63
N ILE A 2 -20.72 -19.17 -12.90
CA ILE A 2 -21.46 -17.94 -13.18
C ILE A 2 -20.49 -17.04 -13.96
N LYS A 3 -20.81 -16.75 -15.23
CA LYS A 3 -20.03 -15.80 -16.06
C LYS A 3 -20.11 -14.40 -15.42
N PRO A 4 -19.00 -13.67 -15.27
CA PRO A 4 -19.06 -12.29 -14.77
C PRO A 4 -19.77 -11.41 -15.81
N LYS A 5 -20.82 -10.71 -15.39
CA LYS A 5 -21.45 -9.64 -16.15
C LYS A 5 -20.47 -8.46 -16.22
N LYS A 6 -20.16 -7.99 -17.43
CA LYS A 6 -19.49 -6.70 -17.63
C LYS A 6 -20.30 -5.61 -16.93
N MET A 7 -19.72 -4.97 -15.91
CA MET A 7 -20.26 -3.74 -15.33
C MET A 7 -19.83 -2.53 -16.17
N PRO A 8 -20.66 -1.49 -16.27
CA PRO A 8 -20.23 -0.25 -16.90
C PRO A 8 -19.09 0.37 -16.09
N ALA A 9 -18.04 0.76 -16.78
CA ALA A 9 -16.93 1.52 -16.20
C ALA A 9 -17.49 2.80 -15.56
N SER A 10 -17.21 3.01 -14.27
CA SER A 10 -17.35 4.33 -13.67
C SER A 10 -16.42 5.27 -14.44
N ALA A 11 -16.96 6.34 -15.01
CA ALA A 11 -16.16 7.32 -15.73
C ALA A 11 -15.14 7.93 -14.76
N ASP A 12 -13.87 7.56 -14.92
CA ASP A 12 -12.77 8.36 -14.41
C ASP A 12 -12.86 9.76 -15.03
N PRO A 13 -12.54 10.83 -14.30
CA PRO A 13 -12.39 12.14 -14.92
C PRO A 13 -11.34 11.98 -16.03
N SER A 14 -11.71 12.35 -17.25
CA SER A 14 -10.76 12.39 -18.36
C SER A 14 -9.56 13.25 -17.93
N PRO A 15 -8.31 12.79 -18.12
CA PRO A 15 -7.15 13.62 -17.84
C PRO A 15 -7.29 14.94 -18.62
N GLU A 16 -6.96 16.07 -17.99
CA GLU A 16 -6.77 17.33 -18.74
C GLU A 16 -5.86 17.00 -19.93
N ALA A 17 -6.26 17.44 -21.12
CA ALA A 17 -5.63 17.01 -22.36
C ALA A 17 -4.12 17.26 -22.30
N ALA A 18 -3.35 16.20 -22.14
CA ALA A 18 -1.89 16.24 -22.31
C ALA A 18 -1.60 16.70 -23.76
N PRO A 19 -0.50 17.41 -24.02
CA PRO A 19 -0.16 17.80 -25.38
C PRO A 19 -0.02 16.51 -26.23
N GLU A 20 -0.83 16.40 -27.29
CA GLU A 20 -0.69 15.29 -28.25
C GLU A 20 0.71 15.37 -28.89
N ARG A 21 1.58 14.45 -28.48
CA ARG A 21 2.94 14.33 -29.03
C ARG A 21 3.08 13.04 -29.81
N PRO A 22 3.78 13.03 -30.94
CA PRO A 22 4.00 11.80 -31.67
C PRO A 22 4.69 10.75 -30.79
N VAL A 23 4.28 9.50 -30.94
CA VAL A 23 4.81 8.36 -30.18
C VAL A 23 5.32 7.29 -31.12
N THR A 24 6.53 6.79 -30.89
CA THR A 24 7.02 5.58 -31.56
C THR A 24 6.92 4.40 -30.61
N VAL A 25 6.03 3.45 -30.92
CA VAL A 25 5.94 2.18 -30.22
C VAL A 25 6.94 1.20 -30.82
N ILE A 26 7.83 0.67 -30.00
CA ILE A 26 8.86 -0.31 -30.41
C ILE A 26 8.52 -1.64 -29.78
N VAL A 27 8.28 -2.66 -30.60
CA VAL A 27 8.08 -4.04 -30.16
C VAL A 27 9.34 -4.85 -30.49
N LEU A 28 9.99 -5.38 -29.46
CA LEU A 28 11.14 -6.28 -29.62
C LEU A 28 10.66 -7.73 -29.64
N THR A 29 11.05 -8.51 -30.63
CA THR A 29 10.71 -9.92 -30.72
C THR A 29 11.95 -10.81 -30.94
N TRP A 30 11.93 -12.00 -30.36
CA TRP A 30 12.92 -13.07 -30.57
C TRP A 30 12.26 -14.43 -30.42
N ASN A 31 11.87 -15.04 -31.51
CA ASN A 31 11.02 -16.23 -31.57
C ASN A 31 9.67 -16.04 -30.84
N GLY A 32 8.87 -17.08 -30.75
CA GLY A 32 7.55 -16.97 -30.11
C GLY A 32 6.54 -16.25 -31.01
N ILE A 33 6.45 -16.66 -32.29
CA ILE A 33 5.59 -16.06 -33.31
C ILE A 33 4.14 -15.88 -32.86
N ASP A 34 3.58 -16.80 -32.06
CA ASP A 34 2.20 -16.71 -31.58
C ASP A 34 2.01 -15.58 -30.58
N TYR A 35 3.00 -15.31 -29.72
CA TYR A 35 3.00 -14.16 -28.82
C TYR A 35 3.11 -12.86 -29.64
N THR A 36 4.04 -12.80 -30.58
CA THR A 36 4.21 -11.63 -31.46
C THR A 36 2.94 -11.30 -32.23
N LYS A 37 2.26 -12.29 -32.81
CA LYS A 37 0.97 -12.11 -33.50
C LYS A 37 -0.08 -11.52 -32.54
N ARG A 38 -0.24 -12.13 -31.36
CA ARG A 38 -1.23 -11.72 -30.37
C ARG A 38 -0.97 -10.30 -29.86
N CYS A 39 0.29 -9.98 -29.58
CA CYS A 39 0.70 -8.63 -29.20
C CYS A 39 0.32 -7.60 -30.28
N LEU A 40 0.69 -7.84 -31.54
CA LEU A 40 0.40 -6.91 -32.64
C LEU A 40 -1.10 -6.79 -32.92
N ASP A 41 -1.84 -7.90 -32.86
CA ASP A 41 -3.28 -7.91 -33.08
C ASP A 41 -4.02 -7.13 -31.98
N THR A 42 -3.69 -7.35 -30.70
CA THR A 42 -4.30 -6.63 -29.58
C THR A 42 -3.89 -5.16 -29.56
N LEU A 43 -2.65 -4.83 -29.88
CA LEU A 43 -2.16 -3.47 -29.99
C LEU A 43 -2.96 -2.70 -31.06
N ARG A 44 -3.11 -3.24 -32.28
CA ARG A 44 -3.86 -2.59 -33.34
C ARG A 44 -5.34 -2.43 -33.03
N ALA A 45 -5.94 -3.46 -32.42
CA ALA A 45 -7.36 -3.46 -32.09
C ALA A 45 -7.73 -2.51 -30.95
N ASN A 46 -6.79 -2.26 -30.03
CA ASN A 46 -7.04 -1.57 -28.78
C ASN A 46 -6.11 -0.34 -28.58
N THR A 47 -5.67 0.34 -29.64
CA THR A 47 -4.94 1.61 -29.51
C THR A 47 -5.72 2.70 -30.24
N THR A 48 -6.22 3.66 -29.47
CA THR A 48 -6.96 4.83 -30.00
C THR A 48 -6.07 6.05 -30.27
N TYR A 49 -4.82 6.03 -29.79
CA TYR A 49 -3.89 7.14 -29.95
C TYR A 49 -3.65 7.45 -31.44
N PRO A 50 -3.92 8.68 -31.91
CA PRO A 50 -3.98 8.99 -33.34
C PRO A 50 -2.60 9.08 -34.03
N ASP A 51 -1.58 9.58 -33.31
CA ASP A 51 -0.24 9.85 -33.85
C ASP A 51 0.81 8.90 -33.28
N TYR A 52 0.65 7.60 -33.54
CA TYR A 52 1.70 6.64 -33.21
C TYR A 52 2.25 5.93 -34.43
N ARG A 53 3.56 5.64 -34.40
CA ARG A 53 4.27 4.81 -35.37
C ARG A 53 4.71 3.52 -34.72
N LEU A 54 4.64 2.41 -35.46
CA LEU A 54 5.01 1.10 -34.97
C LEU A 54 6.30 0.60 -35.64
N ILE A 55 7.32 0.34 -34.82
CA ILE A 55 8.55 -0.33 -35.21
C ILE A 55 8.56 -1.71 -34.55
N VAL A 56 8.81 -2.77 -35.36
CA VAL A 56 9.02 -4.11 -34.80
C VAL A 56 10.46 -4.51 -35.07
N ALA A 57 11.25 -4.74 -34.05
CA ALA A 57 12.63 -5.18 -34.13
C ALA A 57 12.71 -6.69 -33.90
N ASP A 58 13.02 -7.43 -34.95
CA ASP A 58 13.31 -8.86 -34.85
C ASP A 58 14.77 -9.07 -34.45
N ASN A 59 14.99 -9.79 -33.37
CA ASN A 59 16.30 -10.02 -32.76
C ASN A 59 16.89 -11.39 -33.16
N GLY A 60 16.72 -11.79 -34.42
CA GLY A 60 17.26 -13.03 -34.98
C GLY A 60 16.36 -14.24 -34.73
N SER A 61 15.08 -14.13 -35.03
CA SER A 61 14.11 -15.22 -34.94
C SER A 61 14.30 -16.26 -36.05
N THR A 62 13.91 -17.51 -35.76
CA THR A 62 14.05 -18.68 -36.66
C THR A 62 12.78 -19.54 -36.74
N ASP A 63 11.66 -19.03 -36.18
CA ASP A 63 10.40 -19.77 -36.04
C ASP A 63 9.28 -19.30 -37.00
N GLY A 64 9.62 -18.55 -38.06
CA GLY A 64 8.67 -17.96 -39.00
C GLY A 64 8.22 -16.54 -38.62
N THR A 65 8.75 -15.96 -37.55
CA THR A 65 8.45 -14.57 -37.15
C THR A 65 8.88 -13.57 -38.22
N VAL A 66 10.07 -13.76 -38.85
CA VAL A 66 10.59 -12.88 -39.89
C VAL A 66 9.66 -12.83 -41.09
N GLU A 67 9.26 -14.00 -41.59
CA GLU A 67 8.34 -14.14 -42.73
C GLU A 67 6.98 -13.48 -42.41
N TYR A 68 6.47 -13.66 -41.20
CA TYR A 68 5.25 -13.02 -40.78
C TYR A 68 5.37 -11.49 -40.79
N LEU A 69 6.48 -10.95 -40.25
CA LEU A 69 6.69 -9.49 -40.16
C LEU A 69 6.86 -8.87 -41.57
N GLN A 70 7.48 -9.56 -42.49
CA GLN A 70 7.66 -9.09 -43.89
C GLN A 70 6.35 -8.97 -44.67
N LEU A 71 5.28 -9.62 -44.20
CA LEU A 71 3.93 -9.54 -44.80
C LEU A 71 3.08 -8.41 -44.20
N GLN A 72 3.62 -7.62 -43.27
CA GLN A 72 2.89 -6.56 -42.55
C GLN A 72 3.18 -5.18 -43.17
N ASP A 73 2.27 -4.62 -43.96
CA ASP A 73 2.46 -3.34 -44.67
C ASP A 73 2.45 -2.10 -43.75
N SER A 74 1.93 -2.21 -42.53
CA SER A 74 1.70 -1.07 -41.61
C SER A 74 2.75 -0.89 -40.52
N ILE A 75 3.88 -1.62 -40.60
CA ILE A 75 4.95 -1.55 -39.61
C ILE A 75 6.31 -1.28 -40.23
N THR A 76 7.17 -0.60 -39.52
CA THR A 76 8.60 -0.52 -39.87
C THR A 76 9.32 -1.72 -39.23
N THR A 77 9.90 -2.57 -40.03
CA THR A 77 10.59 -3.79 -39.58
C THR A 77 12.09 -3.60 -39.55
N ILE A 78 12.73 -3.97 -38.43
CA ILE A 78 14.20 -4.03 -38.30
C ILE A 78 14.58 -5.49 -38.05
N LEU A 79 15.37 -6.06 -38.92
CA LEU A 79 15.73 -7.48 -38.87
C LEU A 79 17.20 -7.64 -38.48
N SER A 80 17.48 -8.38 -37.41
CA SER A 80 18.82 -8.81 -37.03
C SER A 80 19.07 -10.26 -37.48
N ARG A 81 20.31 -10.57 -37.85
CA ARG A 81 20.71 -11.94 -38.18
C ARG A 81 20.96 -12.84 -36.96
N LYS A 82 21.06 -12.27 -35.78
CA LYS A 82 21.34 -12.97 -34.52
C LYS A 82 20.77 -12.18 -33.35
N ASN A 83 20.58 -12.84 -32.21
CA ASN A 83 20.20 -12.19 -30.98
C ASN A 83 21.32 -11.26 -30.48
N LEU A 84 21.02 -9.96 -30.39
CA LEU A 84 21.91 -8.88 -29.94
C LEU A 84 21.75 -8.57 -28.45
N GLY A 85 20.79 -9.17 -27.76
CA GLY A 85 20.36 -8.81 -26.44
C GLY A 85 19.25 -7.75 -26.44
N PHE A 86 18.65 -7.51 -25.29
CA PHE A 86 17.52 -6.59 -25.14
C PHE A 86 17.93 -5.12 -25.37
N ALA A 87 18.97 -4.67 -24.68
CA ALA A 87 19.42 -3.28 -24.76
C ALA A 87 19.81 -2.88 -26.19
N LYS A 88 20.70 -3.63 -26.82
CA LYS A 88 21.21 -3.30 -28.13
C LYS A 88 20.15 -3.35 -29.24
N ALA A 89 19.24 -4.32 -29.19
CA ALA A 89 18.19 -4.43 -30.17
C ALA A 89 17.16 -3.27 -30.07
N ASN A 90 16.80 -2.88 -28.86
CA ASN A 90 15.96 -1.68 -28.64
C ASN A 90 16.68 -0.40 -29.06
N ASN A 91 17.97 -0.25 -28.79
CA ASN A 91 18.76 0.91 -29.19
C ASN A 91 18.71 1.13 -30.70
N LEU A 92 18.90 0.06 -31.49
CA LEU A 92 18.79 0.12 -32.97
C LEU A 92 17.43 0.61 -33.45
N ALA A 93 16.35 0.27 -32.72
CA ALA A 93 15.01 0.73 -33.05
C ALA A 93 14.77 2.18 -32.61
N ILE A 94 15.28 2.58 -31.44
CA ILE A 94 15.22 3.96 -30.95
C ILE A 94 15.96 4.91 -31.89
N GLU A 95 17.13 4.54 -32.41
CA GLU A 95 17.89 5.34 -33.38
C GLU A 95 17.16 5.55 -34.73
N ARG A 96 16.24 4.66 -35.07
CA ARG A 96 15.42 4.74 -36.29
C ARG A 96 14.03 5.34 -36.04
N SER A 97 13.69 5.65 -34.82
CA SER A 97 12.45 6.33 -34.48
C SER A 97 12.47 7.78 -34.95
N ASP A 98 11.31 8.37 -35.03
CA ASP A 98 11.19 9.80 -35.28
C ASP A 98 11.89 10.60 -34.16
N PRO A 99 12.83 11.50 -34.46
CA PRO A 99 13.58 12.27 -33.45
C PRO A 99 12.68 13.16 -32.58
N ASP A 100 11.50 13.51 -33.05
CA ASP A 100 10.55 14.36 -32.32
C ASP A 100 9.52 13.54 -31.52
N SER A 101 9.47 12.19 -31.70
CA SER A 101 8.53 11.32 -30.98
C SER A 101 9.07 10.88 -29.63
N ASP A 102 8.18 10.75 -28.66
CA ASP A 102 8.45 9.99 -27.45
C ASP A 102 8.47 8.49 -27.77
N ILE A 103 9.04 7.68 -26.89
CA ILE A 103 9.23 6.24 -27.12
C ILE A 103 8.39 5.42 -26.16
N VAL A 104 7.69 4.43 -26.71
CA VAL A 104 7.15 3.32 -25.93
C VAL A 104 7.92 2.05 -26.30
N LEU A 105 8.55 1.41 -25.29
CA LEU A 105 9.07 0.05 -25.44
C LEU A 105 8.01 -0.94 -24.98
N LEU A 106 7.75 -1.97 -25.78
CA LEU A 106 6.74 -2.98 -25.52
C LEU A 106 7.28 -4.38 -25.86
N ASN A 107 7.17 -5.31 -24.92
CA ASN A 107 7.55 -6.70 -25.18
C ASN A 107 6.55 -7.40 -26.10
N ASN A 108 7.01 -8.35 -26.91
CA ASN A 108 6.16 -9.12 -27.81
C ASN A 108 5.25 -10.13 -27.12
N ASP A 109 5.45 -10.39 -25.82
CA ASP A 109 4.61 -11.28 -24.98
C ASP A 109 3.63 -10.51 -24.10
N THR A 110 3.20 -9.32 -24.57
CA THR A 110 2.18 -8.49 -23.93
C THR A 110 0.86 -8.53 -24.72
N GLU A 111 -0.26 -8.27 -24.02
CA GLU A 111 -1.57 -8.07 -24.65
C GLU A 111 -2.19 -6.76 -24.16
N ILE A 112 -2.69 -5.96 -25.10
CA ILE A 112 -3.31 -4.67 -24.84
C ILE A 112 -4.83 -4.88 -24.80
N HIS A 113 -5.47 -4.51 -23.70
CA HIS A 113 -6.93 -4.60 -23.53
C HIS A 113 -7.61 -3.27 -23.19
N GLN A 114 -6.82 -2.22 -23.01
CA GLN A 114 -7.28 -0.87 -22.69
C GLN A 114 -6.98 0.06 -23.86
N ALA A 115 -8.00 0.70 -24.41
CA ALA A 115 -7.87 1.45 -25.67
C ALA A 115 -7.06 2.76 -25.53
N ASP A 116 -7.19 3.45 -24.40
CA ASP A 116 -6.58 4.74 -24.09
C ASP A 116 -5.25 4.61 -23.31
N TRP A 117 -4.53 3.50 -23.48
CA TRP A 117 -3.34 3.21 -22.71
C TRP A 117 -2.16 4.17 -22.99
N ILE A 118 -1.95 4.58 -24.24
CA ILE A 118 -0.90 5.55 -24.59
C ILE A 118 -1.24 6.92 -24.05
N GLU A 119 -2.49 7.36 -24.24
CA GLU A 119 -3.00 8.64 -23.75
C GLU A 119 -2.77 8.76 -22.23
N ARG A 120 -3.06 7.72 -21.47
CA ARG A 120 -2.87 7.72 -20.01
C ARG A 120 -1.39 7.72 -19.62
N LEU A 121 -0.55 6.93 -20.28
CA LEU A 121 0.90 6.97 -20.03
C LEU A 121 1.47 8.36 -20.34
N GLN A 122 1.07 8.97 -21.45
CA GLN A 122 1.48 10.31 -21.83
C GLN A 122 0.95 11.36 -20.83
N ALA A 123 -0.32 11.29 -20.44
CA ALA A 123 -0.90 12.20 -19.43
C ALA A 123 -0.13 12.12 -18.11
N THR A 124 0.20 10.92 -17.62
CA THR A 124 1.07 10.75 -16.45
C THR A 124 2.46 11.34 -16.69
N ALA A 125 3.08 11.07 -17.84
CA ALA A 125 4.40 11.61 -18.16
C ALA A 125 4.44 13.14 -18.16
N TYR A 126 3.41 13.79 -18.71
CA TYR A 126 3.33 15.23 -18.82
C TYR A 126 2.57 15.93 -17.69
N SER A 127 2.14 15.20 -16.66
CA SER A 127 1.57 15.81 -15.43
C SER A 127 2.59 16.63 -14.63
N SER A 128 3.90 16.39 -14.86
CA SER A 128 5.00 17.19 -14.34
C SER A 128 6.20 17.18 -15.30
N GLU A 129 6.96 18.27 -15.36
CA GLU A 129 8.14 18.37 -16.23
C GLU A 129 9.23 17.39 -15.85
N ASP A 130 9.41 17.10 -14.57
CA ASP A 130 10.44 16.24 -14.01
C ASP A 130 10.14 14.72 -14.17
N ILE A 131 8.92 14.32 -14.53
CA ILE A 131 8.64 12.92 -14.84
C ILE A 131 9.28 12.58 -16.19
N GLY A 132 10.19 11.62 -16.20
CA GLY A 132 10.94 11.25 -17.40
C GLY A 132 10.54 9.89 -17.99
N VAL A 133 10.29 8.91 -17.14
CA VAL A 133 9.95 7.52 -17.51
C VAL A 133 8.69 7.10 -16.80
N VAL A 134 7.76 6.52 -17.54
CA VAL A 134 6.49 6.03 -17.01
C VAL A 134 6.32 4.55 -17.37
N GLY A 135 6.21 3.70 -16.34
CA GLY A 135 5.75 2.32 -16.51
C GLY A 135 4.27 2.18 -16.19
N CYS A 136 3.77 0.96 -16.21
CA CYS A 136 2.38 0.66 -15.87
C CYS A 136 2.27 -0.58 -14.99
N ARG A 137 1.06 -0.88 -14.53
CA ARG A 137 0.75 -2.15 -13.87
C ARG A 137 0.84 -3.28 -14.89
N LEU A 138 1.50 -4.37 -14.51
CA LEU A 138 1.55 -5.59 -15.31
C LEU A 138 0.76 -6.69 -14.60
N ALA A 139 -0.11 -7.37 -15.34
CA ALA A 139 -0.90 -8.49 -14.85
C ALA A 139 -0.48 -9.79 -15.55
N LYS A 140 -0.51 -10.90 -14.83
CA LYS A 140 -0.28 -12.25 -15.37
C LYS A 140 -1.59 -12.82 -15.95
N PRO A 141 -1.53 -13.78 -16.89
CA PRO A 141 -2.73 -14.42 -17.43
C PRO A 141 -3.62 -15.13 -16.40
N ASN A 142 -3.07 -15.48 -15.24
CA ASN A 142 -3.82 -16.11 -14.14
C ASN A 142 -4.58 -15.12 -13.25
N GLY A 143 -4.55 -13.82 -13.57
CA GLY A 143 -5.23 -12.76 -12.81
C GLY A 143 -4.48 -12.25 -11.57
N LEU A 144 -3.22 -12.64 -11.43
CA LEU A 144 -2.33 -12.06 -10.42
C LEU A 144 -1.58 -10.87 -11.01
N LEU A 145 -1.23 -9.90 -10.16
CA LEU A 145 -0.29 -8.85 -10.53
C LEU A 145 1.12 -9.42 -10.65
N GLN A 146 1.87 -8.89 -11.59
CA GLN A 146 3.29 -9.09 -11.72
C GLN A 146 4.07 -7.92 -11.14
N HIS A 147 3.59 -6.69 -11.42
CA HIS A 147 4.34 -5.47 -11.18
C HIS A 147 3.43 -4.25 -11.06
N ALA A 148 3.75 -3.39 -10.11
CA ALA A 148 3.23 -2.03 -9.98
C ALA A 148 4.34 -1.05 -9.52
N GLY A 149 5.55 -1.23 -10.07
CA GLY A 149 6.76 -0.50 -9.71
C GLY A 149 7.81 -1.38 -9.03
N THR A 150 9.06 -0.96 -9.10
CA THR A 150 10.20 -1.66 -8.49
C THR A 150 10.78 -0.82 -7.35
N ILE A 151 11.05 -1.47 -6.22
CA ILE A 151 11.86 -0.96 -5.11
C ILE A 151 13.19 -1.71 -5.13
N MET A 152 14.31 -0.99 -5.01
CA MET A 152 15.65 -1.57 -5.02
C MET A 152 16.33 -1.47 -3.65
N PRO A 153 16.21 -2.47 -2.78
CA PRO A 153 16.93 -2.49 -1.51
C PRO A 153 18.44 -2.57 -1.76
N ILE A 154 19.17 -1.57 -1.29
CA ILE A 154 20.64 -1.49 -1.50
C ILE A 154 21.43 -2.48 -0.65
N ASP A 155 20.78 -3.12 0.33
CA ASP A 155 21.40 -4.15 1.17
C ASP A 155 21.66 -5.43 0.36
N THR A 156 20.79 -5.74 -0.59
CA THR A 156 20.83 -6.98 -1.37
C THR A 156 20.95 -6.79 -2.87
N PHE A 157 20.58 -5.62 -3.41
CA PHE A 157 20.45 -5.36 -4.86
C PHE A 157 19.54 -6.39 -5.55
N TRP A 158 18.48 -6.78 -4.85
CA TRP A 158 17.43 -7.63 -5.38
C TRP A 158 16.13 -6.82 -5.49
N GLY A 159 15.82 -6.37 -6.71
CA GLY A 159 14.64 -5.54 -6.97
C GLY A 159 13.35 -6.25 -6.54
N GLN A 160 12.56 -5.56 -5.74
CA GLN A 160 11.25 -6.04 -5.29
C GLN A 160 10.17 -5.46 -6.19
N GLN A 161 9.38 -6.35 -6.78
CA GLN A 161 8.23 -5.96 -7.58
C GLN A 161 7.03 -5.69 -6.68
N VAL A 162 6.54 -4.45 -6.67
CA VAL A 162 5.37 -4.07 -5.88
C VAL A 162 4.15 -4.82 -6.41
N GLY A 163 3.37 -5.41 -5.51
CA GLY A 163 2.15 -6.14 -5.83
C GLY A 163 2.35 -7.51 -6.48
N SER A 164 3.61 -8.00 -6.61
CA SER A 164 3.86 -9.31 -7.23
C SER A 164 3.11 -10.44 -6.53
N ASP A 165 2.44 -11.26 -7.34
CA ASP A 165 1.62 -12.41 -6.91
C ASP A 165 0.38 -12.08 -6.06
N GLU A 166 0.04 -10.80 -5.91
CA GLU A 166 -1.26 -10.40 -5.37
C GLU A 166 -2.36 -10.59 -6.42
N LYS A 167 -3.56 -11.01 -5.97
CA LYS A 167 -4.74 -11.01 -6.85
C LYS A 167 -5.06 -9.57 -7.25
N ASP A 168 -5.25 -9.31 -8.53
CA ASP A 168 -5.65 -7.98 -9.00
C ASP A 168 -7.10 -7.68 -8.57
N ILE A 169 -7.23 -6.75 -7.64
CA ILE A 169 -8.49 -6.17 -7.18
C ILE A 169 -8.51 -4.66 -7.41
N ASN A 170 -7.72 -4.20 -8.38
CA ASN A 170 -7.51 -2.79 -8.69
C ASN A 170 -6.82 -2.00 -7.57
N GLN A 171 -5.96 -2.65 -6.80
CA GLN A 171 -4.98 -1.96 -5.94
C GLN A 171 -3.87 -1.35 -6.82
N TYR A 172 -3.06 -0.45 -6.25
CA TYR A 172 -2.02 0.29 -6.99
C TYR A 172 -2.56 1.07 -8.20
N ASN A 173 -3.79 1.54 -8.12
CA ASN A 173 -4.51 2.22 -9.21
C ASN A 173 -4.24 3.72 -9.29
N ARG A 174 -3.24 4.22 -8.57
CA ARG A 174 -2.79 5.61 -8.54
C ARG A 174 -1.38 5.70 -9.08
N ASP A 175 -1.06 6.83 -9.69
CA ASP A 175 0.29 7.13 -10.11
C ASP A 175 1.20 7.22 -8.88
N ARG A 176 2.36 6.60 -8.96
CA ARG A 176 3.30 6.51 -7.84
C ARG A 176 4.74 6.66 -8.28
N ASP A 177 5.52 7.39 -7.50
CA ASP A 177 6.97 7.42 -7.65
C ASP A 177 7.57 6.07 -7.29
N VAL A 178 8.46 5.59 -8.14
CA VAL A 178 9.14 4.30 -7.99
C VAL A 178 10.64 4.44 -8.34
N GLU A 179 11.45 3.46 -7.96
CA GLU A 179 12.87 3.47 -8.29
C GLU A 179 13.17 2.84 -9.64
N GLY A 180 12.22 2.07 -10.15
CA GLY A 180 12.30 1.44 -11.45
C GLY A 180 10.97 0.89 -11.91
N VAL A 181 10.88 0.57 -13.19
CA VAL A 181 9.75 -0.07 -13.84
C VAL A 181 10.26 -1.15 -14.79
N VAL A 182 9.50 -2.24 -14.93
CA VAL A 182 9.85 -3.33 -15.85
C VAL A 182 9.60 -2.89 -17.30
N PHE A 183 10.60 -3.10 -18.16
CA PHE A 183 10.53 -2.67 -19.56
C PHE A 183 9.70 -3.61 -20.47
N ALA A 184 8.73 -4.31 -19.87
CA ALA A 184 7.69 -4.99 -20.65
C ALA A 184 6.71 -4.00 -21.32
N CYS A 185 6.43 -2.85 -20.65
CA CYS A 185 5.73 -1.70 -21.23
C CYS A 185 6.16 -0.42 -20.51
N ILE A 186 6.82 0.48 -21.23
CA ILE A 186 7.24 1.77 -20.68
C ILE A 186 7.09 2.89 -21.69
N TYR A 187 6.88 4.11 -21.18
CA TYR A 187 6.89 5.36 -21.91
C TYR A 187 8.11 6.19 -21.49
N ILE A 188 8.91 6.63 -22.45
CA ILE A 188 10.10 7.46 -22.24
C ILE A 188 9.95 8.78 -22.98
N LYS A 189 9.97 9.90 -22.29
CA LYS A 189 10.03 11.21 -22.94
C LYS A 189 11.31 11.35 -23.77
N ARG A 190 11.24 11.93 -24.95
CA ARG A 190 12.41 12.18 -25.83
C ARG A 190 13.52 12.95 -25.10
N GLN A 191 13.16 13.89 -24.25
CA GLN A 191 14.14 14.66 -23.46
C GLN A 191 15.02 13.78 -22.55
N VAL A 192 14.53 12.63 -22.08
CA VAL A 192 15.34 11.70 -21.27
C VAL A 192 16.42 11.06 -22.14
N LEU A 193 16.06 10.57 -23.34
CA LEU A 193 17.02 10.03 -24.29
C LEU A 193 18.09 11.06 -24.66
N THR A 194 17.70 12.31 -24.83
CA THR A 194 18.65 13.41 -25.08
C THR A 194 19.60 13.65 -23.89
N ALA A 195 19.09 13.53 -22.67
CA ALA A 195 19.85 13.83 -21.45
C ALA A 195 20.79 12.72 -20.98
N ILE A 196 20.38 11.43 -21.16
CA ILE A 196 21.10 10.26 -20.64
C ILE A 196 21.53 9.25 -21.71
N GLY A 197 21.12 9.43 -22.97
CA GLY A 197 21.41 8.52 -24.07
C GLY A 197 20.54 7.26 -24.06
N LEU A 198 21.02 6.27 -24.78
CA LEU A 198 20.36 4.98 -25.00
C LEU A 198 20.53 4.02 -23.80
N LEU A 199 19.93 2.82 -23.91
CA LEU A 199 20.14 1.73 -22.94
C LEU A 199 21.61 1.31 -22.93
N ASP A 200 22.12 0.90 -21.80
CA ASP A 200 23.51 0.44 -21.64
C ASP A 200 23.68 -0.97 -22.22
N GLU A 201 24.50 -1.11 -23.27
CA GLU A 201 24.71 -2.37 -24.00
C GLU A 201 25.58 -3.38 -23.25
N ASP A 202 26.16 -3.04 -22.11
CA ASP A 202 26.83 -4.01 -21.24
C ASP A 202 25.81 -5.02 -20.64
N TYR A 203 24.53 -4.64 -20.59
CA TYR A 203 23.45 -5.54 -20.23
C TYR A 203 22.91 -6.25 -21.47
N PHE A 204 23.10 -7.57 -21.52
CA PHE A 204 22.47 -8.39 -22.56
C PHE A 204 20.97 -8.53 -22.34
N SER A 205 20.58 -8.81 -21.12
CA SER A 205 19.18 -8.85 -20.62
C SER A 205 19.20 -8.84 -19.09
N TYR A 206 18.16 -8.28 -18.47
CA TYR A 206 18.01 -7.98 -17.05
C TYR A 206 18.87 -6.81 -16.57
N PHE A 207 18.31 -6.01 -15.67
CA PHE A 207 18.89 -4.80 -15.08
C PHE A 207 19.15 -3.62 -16.03
N GLU A 208 18.99 -3.76 -17.36
CA GLU A 208 19.04 -2.63 -18.29
C GLU A 208 17.94 -1.61 -18.01
N ASP A 209 16.76 -2.10 -17.59
CA ASP A 209 15.61 -1.31 -17.16
C ASP A 209 15.91 -0.51 -15.88
N THR A 210 16.41 -1.20 -14.89
CA THR A 210 16.78 -0.62 -13.59
C THR A 210 17.93 0.38 -13.75
N ASP A 211 18.97 0.03 -14.54
CA ASP A 211 20.07 0.94 -14.85
C ASP A 211 19.59 2.22 -15.53
N TYR A 212 18.71 2.09 -16.51
CA TYR A 212 18.15 3.24 -17.22
C TYR A 212 17.37 4.15 -16.27
N CYS A 213 16.53 3.58 -15.41
CA CYS A 213 15.80 4.33 -14.39
C CYS A 213 16.75 5.06 -13.43
N PHE A 214 17.79 4.41 -12.94
CA PHE A 214 18.75 5.05 -12.04
C PHE A 214 19.57 6.16 -12.72
N ARG A 215 19.93 6.00 -14.00
CA ARG A 215 20.57 7.09 -14.77
C ARG A 215 19.65 8.30 -14.96
N ALA A 216 18.35 8.04 -15.16
CA ALA A 216 17.35 9.11 -15.27
C ALA A 216 17.18 9.83 -13.91
N ILE A 217 17.08 9.09 -12.80
CA ILE A 217 17.00 9.66 -11.44
C ILE A 217 18.21 10.55 -11.14
N GLU A 218 19.43 10.15 -11.53
CA GLU A 218 20.64 10.96 -11.35
C GLU A 218 20.62 12.28 -12.11
N LYS A 219 19.86 12.35 -13.19
CA LYS A 219 19.66 13.58 -13.95
C LYS A 219 18.48 14.42 -13.46
N GLY A 220 17.85 13.99 -12.36
CA GLY A 220 16.72 14.70 -11.74
C GLY A 220 15.36 14.32 -12.30
N PHE A 221 15.26 13.29 -13.13
CA PHE A 221 13.97 12.79 -13.59
C PHE A 221 13.34 11.84 -12.56
N ARG A 222 12.03 11.92 -12.43
CA ARG A 222 11.23 10.96 -11.67
C ARG A 222 10.82 9.80 -12.57
N ILE A 223 10.74 8.63 -11.95
CA ILE A 223 10.20 7.41 -12.54
C ILE A 223 8.83 7.18 -11.90
N VAL A 224 7.79 7.03 -12.72
CA VAL A 224 6.42 6.88 -12.24
C VAL A 224 5.81 5.59 -12.77
N CYS A 225 5.13 4.83 -11.92
CA CYS A 225 4.25 3.76 -12.35
C CYS A 225 2.83 4.32 -12.47
N CYS A 226 2.30 4.35 -13.70
CA CYS A 226 0.93 4.77 -14.01
C CYS A 226 -0.06 3.72 -13.51
N GLY A 227 -0.81 4.05 -12.47
CA GLY A 227 -1.76 3.12 -11.85
C GLY A 227 -3.04 2.91 -12.67
N SER A 228 -3.36 3.79 -13.61
CA SER A 228 -4.57 3.72 -14.44
C SER A 228 -4.42 2.85 -15.70
N VAL A 229 -3.20 2.34 -15.98
CA VAL A 229 -2.91 1.45 -17.11
C VAL A 229 -2.53 0.07 -16.60
N THR A 230 -3.15 -0.98 -17.16
CA THR A 230 -2.80 -2.38 -16.89
C THR A 230 -2.59 -3.12 -18.20
N ILE A 231 -1.40 -3.70 -18.36
CA ILE A 231 -1.02 -4.52 -19.53
C ILE A 231 -0.88 -5.97 -19.09
N LEU A 232 -1.46 -6.90 -19.83
CA LEU A 232 -1.26 -8.32 -19.60
C LEU A 232 0.11 -8.74 -20.16
N HIS A 233 0.91 -9.46 -19.37
CA HIS A 233 2.26 -9.88 -19.74
C HIS A 233 2.46 -11.36 -19.43
N HIS A 234 2.88 -12.13 -20.42
CA HIS A 234 3.05 -13.58 -20.33
C HIS A 234 4.36 -14.02 -19.69
N GLU A 235 5.11 -13.12 -19.15
CA GLU A 235 6.37 -13.27 -18.42
C GLU A 235 7.23 -14.49 -18.84
N HIS A 236 8.47 -14.25 -19.26
CA HIS A 236 9.41 -15.29 -19.68
C HIS A 236 9.06 -16.09 -20.96
N ALA A 237 8.08 -15.65 -21.76
CA ALA A 237 7.68 -16.38 -22.95
C ALA A 237 8.86 -16.62 -23.92
N SER A 238 9.58 -15.58 -24.32
CA SER A 238 10.72 -15.68 -25.23
C SER A 238 11.86 -16.54 -24.66
N THR A 239 12.16 -16.42 -23.37
CA THR A 239 13.23 -17.20 -22.75
C THR A 239 12.84 -18.66 -22.52
N THR A 240 11.57 -18.95 -22.31
CA THR A 240 11.03 -20.33 -22.22
C THR A 240 11.08 -20.99 -23.58
N VAL A 241 10.62 -20.32 -24.64
CA VAL A 241 10.67 -20.80 -26.03
C VAL A 241 12.11 -21.09 -26.43
N ASN A 242 13.07 -20.26 -26.05
CA ASN A 242 14.48 -20.38 -26.44
C ASN A 242 15.34 -21.17 -25.42
N GLN A 243 14.76 -21.77 -24.40
CA GLN A 243 15.42 -22.59 -23.38
C GLN A 243 16.64 -21.91 -22.70
N VAL A 244 16.52 -20.62 -22.39
CA VAL A 244 17.60 -19.82 -21.82
C VAL A 244 17.76 -20.09 -20.31
N ASN A 245 19.00 -20.14 -19.83
CA ASN A 245 19.27 -20.22 -18.39
C ASN A 245 19.13 -18.85 -17.71
N HIS A 246 17.90 -18.53 -17.30
CA HIS A 246 17.54 -17.26 -16.63
C HIS A 246 18.44 -16.90 -15.45
N ARG A 247 18.66 -17.86 -14.55
CA ARG A 247 19.42 -17.59 -13.32
C ARG A 247 20.85 -17.13 -13.59
N LYS A 248 21.51 -17.75 -14.58
CA LYS A 248 22.87 -17.38 -14.95
C LYS A 248 22.92 -15.98 -15.55
N MET A 249 21.98 -15.65 -16.43
CA MET A 249 21.89 -14.32 -17.05
C MET A 249 21.59 -13.25 -16.00
N PHE A 250 20.59 -13.47 -15.17
CA PHE A 250 20.21 -12.57 -14.10
C PHE A 250 21.37 -12.25 -13.15
N LEU A 251 22.07 -13.28 -12.64
CA LEU A 251 23.20 -13.08 -11.72
C LEU A 251 24.38 -12.37 -12.40
N GLY A 252 24.59 -12.60 -13.70
CA GLY A 252 25.58 -11.88 -14.49
C GLY A 252 25.27 -10.40 -14.62
N ALA A 253 24.02 -10.07 -14.96
CA ALA A 253 23.54 -8.70 -15.07
C ALA A 253 23.51 -7.99 -13.70
N GLN A 254 23.09 -8.69 -12.63
CA GLN A 254 23.13 -8.16 -11.27
C GLN A 254 24.56 -7.76 -10.85
N LYS A 255 25.56 -8.56 -11.25
CA LYS A 255 26.95 -8.24 -10.97
C LYS A 255 27.37 -6.93 -11.65
N ILE A 256 27.04 -6.76 -12.95
CA ILE A 256 27.32 -5.52 -13.70
C ILE A 256 26.66 -4.33 -13.01
N PHE A 257 25.37 -4.48 -12.63
CA PHE A 257 24.62 -3.44 -11.93
C PHE A 257 25.27 -3.06 -10.58
N ARG A 258 25.67 -4.04 -9.77
CA ARG A 258 26.36 -3.80 -8.50
C ARG A 258 27.71 -3.12 -8.67
N ASP A 259 28.52 -3.60 -9.61
CA ASP A 259 29.84 -3.02 -9.90
C ASP A 259 29.71 -1.53 -10.29
N LYS A 260 28.63 -1.15 -11.00
CA LYS A 260 28.35 0.22 -11.43
C LYS A 260 27.74 1.09 -10.31
N TRP A 261 26.78 0.56 -9.53
CA TRP A 261 25.89 1.33 -8.67
C TRP A 261 26.12 1.18 -7.17
N GLU A 262 26.69 0.06 -6.68
CA GLU A 262 26.71 -0.25 -5.24
C GLU A 262 27.35 0.87 -4.40
N ARG A 263 28.56 1.29 -4.75
CA ARG A 263 29.27 2.33 -3.98
C ARG A 263 28.51 3.65 -3.95
N LYS A 264 27.87 4.01 -5.07
CA LYS A 264 27.16 5.26 -5.23
C LYS A 264 25.88 5.27 -4.41
N LEU A 265 25.06 4.21 -4.58
CA LEU A 265 23.81 4.09 -3.85
C LEU A 265 24.01 3.97 -2.35
N ARG A 266 25.01 3.21 -1.88
CA ARG A 266 25.34 3.13 -0.45
C ARG A 266 25.71 4.49 0.15
N ASN A 267 26.34 5.37 -0.61
CA ASN A 267 26.74 6.70 -0.14
C ASN A 267 25.62 7.75 -0.21
N GLN A 268 24.63 7.56 -1.06
CA GLN A 268 23.61 8.59 -1.36
C GLN A 268 22.20 8.23 -0.88
N ARG A 269 21.89 6.93 -0.69
CA ARG A 269 20.57 6.44 -0.38
C ARG A 269 20.03 6.94 0.95
N TYR A 270 20.86 6.93 1.98
CA TYR A 270 20.45 7.26 3.33
C TYR A 270 21.15 8.50 3.86
N THR A 271 20.34 9.48 4.28
CA THR A 271 20.83 10.73 4.87
C THR A 271 20.91 10.66 6.39
N ARG A 272 20.16 9.77 7.00
CA ARG A 272 20.04 9.55 8.46
C ARG A 272 19.97 8.07 8.77
N GLN A 273 20.32 7.72 10.01
CA GLN A 273 20.19 6.37 10.54
C GLN A 273 19.49 6.40 11.89
N ILE A 274 18.54 5.48 12.10
CA ILE A 274 17.85 5.29 13.38
C ILE A 274 17.80 3.81 13.75
N GLY A 275 17.79 3.55 15.07
CA GLY A 275 17.38 2.25 15.60
C GLY A 275 15.87 2.24 15.85
N TRP A 276 15.23 1.14 15.48
CA TRP A 276 13.79 0.95 15.62
C TRP A 276 13.51 -0.33 16.41
N HIS A 277 13.20 -0.18 17.69
CA HIS A 277 12.90 -1.29 18.59
C HIS A 277 11.39 -1.46 18.67
N SER A 278 10.85 -2.53 18.16
CA SER A 278 9.41 -2.72 18.06
C SER A 278 9.05 -4.21 17.85
N ILE A 279 7.91 -4.44 17.27
CA ILE A 279 7.35 -5.71 16.86
C ILE A 279 6.90 -5.59 15.40
N PHE A 280 7.24 -6.60 14.57
CA PHE A 280 6.83 -6.62 13.16
C PHE A 280 5.86 -7.76 12.82
N ASN A 281 6.01 -8.91 13.47
CA ASN A 281 5.45 -10.18 13.03
C ASN A 281 4.34 -10.70 13.94
N PHE A 282 3.38 -9.83 14.23
CA PHE A 282 2.17 -10.19 14.97
C PHE A 282 0.93 -9.55 14.32
N PRO A 283 -0.26 -10.13 14.47
CA PRO A 283 -1.50 -9.59 13.93
C PRO A 283 -2.04 -8.45 14.83
N THR A 284 -1.22 -7.47 15.14
CA THR A 284 -1.57 -6.34 16.03
C THR A 284 -1.38 -5.00 15.33
N GLY A 285 -2.12 -3.99 15.78
CA GLY A 285 -1.98 -2.62 15.27
C GLY A 285 -0.55 -2.08 15.43
N TYR A 286 0.15 -2.41 16.51
CA TYR A 286 1.55 -2.05 16.70
C TYR A 286 2.47 -2.65 15.62
N ALA A 287 2.28 -3.94 15.31
CA ALA A 287 3.13 -4.61 14.32
C ALA A 287 2.88 -4.05 12.91
N ILE A 288 1.62 -3.87 12.53
CA ILE A 288 1.25 -3.31 11.22
C ILE A 288 1.83 -1.89 11.08
N SER A 289 1.52 -1.01 12.03
CA SER A 289 1.99 0.38 11.98
C SER A 289 3.51 0.50 12.04
N SER A 290 4.17 -0.38 12.80
CA SER A 290 5.63 -0.42 12.90
C SER A 290 6.29 -0.77 11.55
N ARG A 291 5.77 -1.78 10.84
CA ARG A 291 6.26 -2.15 9.49
C ARG A 291 6.03 -1.03 8.49
N GLU A 292 4.82 -0.51 8.44
CA GLU A 292 4.45 0.52 7.48
C GLU A 292 5.28 1.79 7.67
N LEU A 293 5.47 2.23 8.92
CA LEU A 293 6.33 3.37 9.22
C LEU A 293 7.80 3.11 8.84
N ALA A 294 8.34 1.92 9.16
CA ALA A 294 9.70 1.56 8.81
C ALA A 294 9.92 1.56 7.28
N CYS A 295 8.98 0.98 6.53
CA CYS A 295 9.02 0.99 5.06
C CYS A 295 8.90 2.41 4.49
N ALA A 296 8.01 3.24 5.03
CA ALA A 296 7.84 4.62 4.59
C ALA A 296 9.07 5.48 4.91
N LEU A 297 9.71 5.28 6.06
CA LEU A 297 10.96 5.95 6.43
C LEU A 297 12.12 5.53 5.51
N ASP A 298 12.23 4.24 5.18
CA ASP A 298 13.26 3.74 4.27
C ASP A 298 13.13 4.39 2.87
N ARG A 299 11.90 4.49 2.34
CA ARG A 299 11.63 5.21 1.08
C ARG A 299 12.03 6.67 1.14
N LYS A 300 11.95 7.31 2.32
CA LYS A 300 12.36 8.72 2.55
C LYS A 300 13.84 8.89 2.88
N GLY A 301 14.66 7.86 2.69
CA GLY A 301 16.11 7.92 2.87
C GLY A 301 16.56 7.85 4.33
N ILE A 302 15.78 7.28 5.21
CA ILE A 302 16.17 6.96 6.59
C ILE A 302 16.61 5.50 6.67
N HIS A 303 17.84 5.24 7.06
CA HIS A 303 18.33 3.89 7.31
C HIS A 303 17.75 3.36 8.63
N VAL A 304 16.74 2.52 8.55
CA VAL A 304 16.07 1.90 9.70
C VAL A 304 16.74 0.58 10.04
N ALA A 305 17.33 0.47 11.24
CA ALA A 305 17.85 -0.78 11.78
C ALA A 305 16.89 -1.32 12.85
N TYR A 306 16.28 -2.48 12.61
CA TYR A 306 15.22 -3.03 13.46
C TYR A 306 15.74 -3.99 14.51
N ARG A 307 15.09 -3.96 15.69
CA ARG A 307 15.23 -4.97 16.76
C ARG A 307 13.90 -5.26 17.41
N TYR A 308 13.66 -6.53 17.66
CA TYR A 308 12.54 -6.97 18.48
C TYR A 308 12.72 -6.52 19.93
N VAL A 309 11.73 -5.82 20.49
CA VAL A 309 11.83 -5.16 21.80
C VAL A 309 11.33 -6.02 22.97
N TYR A 310 10.50 -7.01 22.69
CA TYR A 310 9.94 -7.89 23.71
C TYR A 310 10.83 -9.11 23.99
N GLY A 311 10.52 -9.84 25.05
CA GLY A 311 11.30 -11.00 25.44
C GLY A 311 10.98 -11.44 26.87
N PRO A 312 11.93 -12.02 27.61
CA PRO A 312 11.70 -12.49 28.97
C PRO A 312 11.13 -11.39 29.88
N GLY A 313 10.06 -11.71 30.59
CA GLY A 313 9.36 -10.79 31.48
C GLY A 313 8.28 -9.91 30.81
N THR A 314 8.06 -10.06 29.51
CA THR A 314 6.95 -9.44 28.78
C THR A 314 5.87 -10.48 28.44
N PRO A 315 4.63 -10.06 28.14
CA PRO A 315 3.55 -10.98 27.76
C PRO A 315 3.70 -11.58 26.35
N LEU A 316 4.73 -11.18 25.59
CA LEU A 316 4.98 -11.64 24.24
C LEU A 316 6.11 -12.68 24.20
N PRO A 317 6.19 -13.51 23.15
CA PRO A 317 7.23 -14.54 23.02
C PRO A 317 8.66 -13.99 23.14
N ILE A 318 9.58 -14.82 23.63
CA ILE A 318 11.00 -14.47 23.77
C ILE A 318 11.63 -14.14 22.40
N LYS A 319 11.18 -14.81 21.36
CA LYS A 319 11.62 -14.58 19.97
C LYS A 319 10.41 -14.25 19.11
N GLU A 320 10.57 -13.23 18.29
CA GLU A 320 9.56 -12.87 17.31
C GLU A 320 9.40 -14.00 16.27
N PRO A 321 8.17 -14.40 15.91
CA PRO A 321 7.94 -15.38 14.85
C PRO A 321 8.58 -14.94 13.53
N ASP A 322 9.10 -15.90 12.77
CA ASP A 322 9.59 -15.61 11.42
C ASP A 322 8.39 -15.41 10.47
N LEU A 323 8.31 -14.26 9.84
CA LEU A 323 7.48 -14.03 8.67
C LEU A 323 8.38 -14.10 7.45
N SER A 324 8.33 -15.23 6.77
CA SER A 324 9.11 -15.45 5.53
C SER A 324 8.71 -14.53 4.38
N ASP A 325 7.51 -13.94 4.44
CA ASP A 325 6.87 -13.32 3.27
C ASP A 325 7.13 -11.81 3.13
N ASN A 326 7.62 -11.13 4.17
CA ASN A 326 7.94 -9.71 4.06
C ASN A 326 9.45 -9.49 3.93
N TYR A 327 9.89 -9.33 2.69
CA TYR A 327 11.29 -9.13 2.35
C TYR A 327 11.95 -7.94 3.09
N MET A 328 11.27 -6.79 3.17
CA MET A 328 11.82 -5.59 3.82
C MET A 328 12.01 -5.77 5.33
N VAL A 329 11.17 -6.55 5.98
CA VAL A 329 11.35 -6.91 7.40
C VAL A 329 12.69 -7.62 7.62
N ASN A 330 13.03 -8.56 6.75
CA ASN A 330 14.30 -9.27 6.82
C ASN A 330 15.48 -8.33 6.57
N VAL A 331 15.37 -7.43 5.59
CA VAL A 331 16.38 -6.40 5.34
C VAL A 331 16.62 -5.54 6.59
N PHE A 332 15.57 -5.05 7.24
CA PHE A 332 15.69 -4.22 8.44
C PHE A 332 16.33 -4.96 9.63
N ARG A 333 16.06 -6.27 9.77
CA ARG A 333 16.65 -7.12 10.83
C ARG A 333 18.15 -7.33 10.68
N GLU A 334 18.63 -7.44 9.44
CA GLU A 334 20.05 -7.66 9.15
C GLU A 334 20.91 -6.40 9.35
N ARG A 335 20.29 -5.22 9.38
CA ARG A 335 21.00 -3.95 9.58
C ARG A 335 21.54 -3.82 10.99
N LYS A 336 22.76 -3.29 11.09
CA LYS A 336 23.43 -3.09 12.40
C LYS A 336 22.86 -1.89 13.12
N LEU A 337 22.50 -2.07 14.39
CA LEU A 337 22.17 -0.97 15.30
C LEU A 337 23.42 -0.18 15.65
N ASP A 338 23.28 1.15 15.68
CA ASP A 338 24.28 2.08 16.19
C ASP A 338 23.72 2.84 17.39
N ALA A 339 24.18 2.50 18.59
CA ALA A 339 23.75 3.11 19.83
C ALA A 339 24.11 4.61 19.94
N SER A 340 25.09 5.10 19.13
CA SER A 340 25.44 6.51 19.06
C SER A 340 24.40 7.38 18.34
N ARG A 341 23.36 6.77 17.81
CA ARG A 341 22.29 7.40 17.02
C ARG A 341 20.99 7.55 17.81
N ILE A 342 20.00 8.14 17.16
CA ILE A 342 18.62 8.18 17.63
C ILE A 342 18.08 6.74 17.68
N GLN A 343 17.48 6.38 18.81
CA GLN A 343 16.78 5.11 18.97
C GLN A 343 15.32 5.37 19.33
N VAL A 344 14.42 4.72 18.63
CA VAL A 344 12.98 4.74 18.89
C VAL A 344 12.55 3.39 19.44
N VAL A 345 11.91 3.38 20.61
CA VAL A 345 11.20 2.20 21.12
C VAL A 345 9.72 2.42 20.86
N TYR A 346 9.16 1.63 19.93
CA TYR A 346 7.76 1.68 19.57
C TYR A 346 7.02 0.44 20.10
N GLY A 347 6.32 0.58 21.19
CA GLY A 347 5.61 -0.48 21.90
C GLY A 347 4.87 0.05 23.11
N GLN A 348 4.48 -0.83 24.04
CA GLN A 348 3.90 -0.41 25.31
C GLN A 348 4.91 0.42 26.12
N GLY A 349 4.40 1.36 26.92
CA GLY A 349 5.26 2.32 27.62
C GLY A 349 6.18 1.71 28.69
N ASP A 350 5.94 0.46 29.11
CA ASP A 350 6.77 -0.28 30.08
C ASP A 350 8.02 -0.95 29.45
N VAL A 351 8.19 -0.88 28.14
CA VAL A 351 9.41 -1.38 27.45
C VAL A 351 10.38 -0.26 27.06
N PHE A 352 10.09 1.00 27.37
CA PHE A 352 10.94 2.14 27.00
C PHE A 352 12.34 2.06 27.61
N GLN A 353 12.50 1.43 28.78
CA GLN A 353 13.81 1.18 29.39
C GLN A 353 14.78 0.38 28.48
N SER A 354 14.27 -0.31 27.48
CA SER A 354 15.09 -1.01 26.46
C SER A 354 15.76 -0.05 25.47
N ASN A 355 15.49 1.26 25.56
CA ASN A 355 16.12 2.27 24.73
C ASN A 355 17.49 2.66 25.28
N PHE A 356 18.55 2.33 24.54
CA PHE A 356 19.94 2.62 24.91
C PHE A 356 20.64 3.58 23.93
N GLY A 357 19.85 4.33 23.15
CA GLY A 357 20.37 5.31 22.20
C GLY A 357 21.02 6.55 22.86
N LYS A 358 21.86 7.24 22.09
CA LYS A 358 22.36 8.57 22.48
C LYS A 358 21.22 9.57 22.62
N TYR A 359 20.18 9.48 21.77
CA TYR A 359 18.92 10.20 21.90
C TYR A 359 17.78 9.18 21.90
N ARG A 360 16.98 9.21 22.97
CA ARG A 360 16.01 8.16 23.28
C ARG A 360 14.59 8.65 23.08
N ILE A 361 13.86 7.99 22.21
CA ILE A 361 12.47 8.29 21.91
C ILE A 361 11.61 7.09 22.32
N GLY A 362 10.57 7.36 23.11
CA GLY A 362 9.52 6.38 23.38
C GLY A 362 8.31 6.69 22.52
N PHE A 363 7.82 5.72 21.74
CA PHE A 363 6.61 5.86 20.93
C PHE A 363 5.55 4.86 21.39
N THR A 364 4.38 5.36 21.81
CA THR A 364 3.30 4.51 22.34
C THR A 364 1.93 5.18 22.26
N MET A 365 0.90 4.41 22.58
CA MET A 365 -0.50 4.85 22.66
C MET A 365 -1.26 4.06 23.73
N LEU A 366 -2.32 4.63 24.28
CA LEU A 366 -3.26 3.93 25.14
C LEU A 366 -4.66 4.52 24.95
N GLU A 367 -5.68 3.71 25.24
CA GLU A 367 -7.09 4.00 24.94
C GLU A 367 -7.88 4.55 26.13
N THR A 368 -7.25 4.82 27.27
CA THR A 368 -7.89 5.23 28.51
C THR A 368 -7.62 6.70 28.85
N ASP A 369 -8.33 7.25 29.84
CA ASP A 369 -8.18 8.63 30.28
C ASP A 369 -6.87 8.93 31.04
N ARG A 370 -6.08 7.91 31.35
CA ARG A 370 -4.75 8.02 31.97
C ARG A 370 -3.87 6.82 31.64
N ILE A 371 -2.56 6.95 31.88
CA ILE A 371 -1.60 5.86 31.70
C ILE A 371 -1.11 5.32 33.06
N PRO A 372 -0.62 4.06 33.11
CA PRO A 372 -0.02 3.48 34.30
C PRO A 372 1.16 4.29 34.83
N ALA A 373 1.34 4.31 36.14
CA ALA A 373 2.47 5.01 36.79
C ALA A 373 3.84 4.52 36.25
N GLU A 374 3.95 3.24 35.94
CA GLU A 374 5.18 2.68 35.36
C GLU A 374 5.46 3.27 33.96
N TRP A 375 4.44 3.46 33.13
CA TRP A 375 4.61 4.13 31.82
C TRP A 375 5.05 5.59 31.99
N VAL A 376 4.49 6.31 32.98
CA VAL A 376 4.93 7.67 33.33
C VAL A 376 6.40 7.68 33.72
N ARG A 377 6.81 6.73 34.58
CA ARG A 377 8.21 6.60 35.01
C ARG A 377 9.14 6.39 33.84
N GLN A 378 8.82 5.43 32.96
CA GLN A 378 9.65 5.08 31.81
C GLN A 378 9.64 6.19 30.74
N ALA A 379 8.50 6.80 30.45
CA ALA A 379 8.40 7.95 29.56
C ALA A 379 9.29 9.12 30.01
N ASN A 380 9.38 9.35 31.33
CA ASN A 380 10.24 10.39 31.90
C ASN A 380 11.76 10.05 31.83
N LEU A 381 12.14 8.81 31.49
CA LEU A 381 13.53 8.44 31.20
C LEU A 381 13.94 8.70 29.74
N MET A 382 12.99 8.95 28.85
CA MET A 382 13.24 9.28 27.45
C MET A 382 13.67 10.75 27.30
N ASP A 383 14.26 11.10 26.18
CA ASP A 383 14.54 12.49 25.84
C ASP A 383 13.27 13.16 25.31
N GLU A 384 12.44 12.42 24.58
CA GLU A 384 11.08 12.82 24.20
C GLU A 384 10.16 11.60 24.02
N VAL A 385 8.85 11.87 23.95
CA VAL A 385 7.81 10.85 23.76
C VAL A 385 6.99 11.20 22.52
N TRP A 386 6.76 10.19 21.66
CA TRP A 386 5.85 10.29 20.53
C TRP A 386 4.54 9.56 20.85
N VAL A 387 3.45 10.14 20.39
CA VAL A 387 2.11 9.56 20.52
C VAL A 387 1.32 9.82 19.23
N PRO A 388 0.36 8.95 18.84
CA PRO A 388 -0.28 9.10 17.53
C PRO A 388 -1.33 10.22 17.48
N SER A 389 -1.86 10.70 18.60
CA SER A 389 -3.01 11.60 18.61
C SER A 389 -2.90 12.74 19.65
N SER A 390 -3.69 13.77 19.43
CA SER A 390 -3.87 14.86 20.38
C SER A 390 -4.48 14.38 21.71
N PHE A 391 -5.38 13.38 21.64
CA PHE A 391 -5.93 12.71 22.82
C PHE A 391 -4.81 12.09 23.66
N ASN A 392 -3.94 11.29 23.06
CA ASN A 392 -2.82 10.69 23.79
C ASN A 392 -1.85 11.75 24.33
N ALA A 393 -1.56 12.81 23.56
CA ALA A 393 -0.67 13.87 24.00
C ALA A 393 -1.20 14.58 25.27
N ARG A 394 -2.52 14.85 25.33
CA ARG A 394 -3.18 15.40 26.50
C ARG A 394 -3.12 14.45 27.69
N MET A 395 -3.54 13.21 27.48
CA MET A 395 -3.62 12.18 28.50
C MET A 395 -2.25 11.87 29.12
N PHE A 396 -1.18 11.81 28.32
CA PHE A 396 0.18 11.61 28.82
C PHE A 396 0.67 12.77 29.69
N ARG A 397 0.39 14.04 29.31
CA ARG A 397 0.71 15.22 30.10
C ARG A 397 -0.04 15.21 31.44
N GLU A 398 -1.34 14.98 31.42
CA GLU A 398 -2.21 14.94 32.58
C GLU A 398 -1.84 13.81 33.55
N SER A 399 -1.31 12.71 33.04
CA SER A 399 -0.79 11.59 33.83
C SER A 399 0.58 11.85 34.44
N GLY A 400 1.29 12.94 34.10
CA GLY A 400 2.55 13.34 34.74
C GLY A 400 3.82 13.11 33.89
N VAL A 401 3.70 12.91 32.57
CA VAL A 401 4.85 12.90 31.69
C VAL A 401 5.38 14.33 31.51
N LYS A 402 6.65 14.53 31.85
CA LYS A 402 7.33 15.83 31.87
C LYS A 402 8.21 16.08 30.65
N ARG A 403 8.47 15.03 29.84
CA ARG A 403 9.28 15.13 28.62
C ARG A 403 8.49 15.77 27.49
N PRO A 404 9.15 16.38 26.49
CA PRO A 404 8.48 16.82 25.26
C PRO A 404 7.63 15.71 24.66
N ILE A 405 6.39 16.03 24.27
CA ILE A 405 5.48 15.08 23.63
C ILE A 405 5.15 15.59 22.25
N HIS A 406 5.45 14.79 21.24
CA HIS A 406 5.16 15.08 19.84
C HIS A 406 4.07 14.16 19.31
N VAL A 407 3.12 14.75 18.55
CA VAL A 407 2.07 13.98 17.88
C VAL A 407 2.58 13.51 16.51
N ILE A 408 2.84 12.23 16.42
CA ILE A 408 3.22 11.51 15.20
C ILE A 408 2.07 10.58 14.83
N PRO A 409 1.17 10.95 13.91
CA PRO A 409 0.01 10.15 13.59
C PRO A 409 0.42 8.82 12.95
N LEU A 410 -0.47 7.84 12.99
CA LEU A 410 -0.38 6.68 12.14
C LEU A 410 -1.08 6.98 10.80
N GLY A 411 -0.99 6.06 9.86
CA GLY A 411 -1.49 6.27 8.51
C GLY A 411 -2.36 5.12 8.01
N VAL A 412 -2.78 5.27 6.76
CA VAL A 412 -3.39 4.22 5.96
C VAL A 412 -2.59 4.04 4.68
N ASP A 413 -2.60 2.82 4.13
CA ASP A 413 -2.02 2.55 2.81
C ASP A 413 -3.02 2.90 1.70
N PRO A 414 -2.78 3.95 0.92
CA PRO A 414 -3.70 4.38 -0.13
C PRO A 414 -3.74 3.43 -1.33
N ASP A 415 -2.80 2.51 -1.46
CA ASP A 415 -2.81 1.52 -2.53
C ASP A 415 -3.79 0.39 -2.22
N HIS A 416 -3.87 -0.02 -0.95
CA HIS A 416 -4.77 -1.09 -0.51
C HIS A 416 -6.14 -0.58 -0.04
N PHE A 417 -6.27 0.68 0.36
CA PHE A 417 -7.51 1.28 0.87
C PHE A 417 -7.84 2.56 0.11
N ASN A 418 -8.69 2.44 -0.90
CA ASN A 418 -9.16 3.57 -1.68
C ASN A 418 -10.51 3.24 -2.36
N PRO A 419 -11.27 4.24 -2.84
CA PRO A 419 -12.60 4.01 -3.39
C PRO A 419 -12.61 3.31 -4.77
N ARG A 420 -11.46 3.10 -5.41
CA ARG A 420 -11.35 2.44 -6.72
C ARG A 420 -11.11 0.92 -6.61
N ILE A 421 -10.87 0.39 -5.42
CA ILE A 421 -10.77 -1.06 -5.18
C ILE A 421 -12.06 -1.74 -5.63
N VAL A 422 -11.92 -2.93 -6.22
CA VAL A 422 -13.06 -3.74 -6.72
C VAL A 422 -14.09 -3.95 -5.61
N GLN A 423 -15.33 -3.72 -5.95
CA GLN A 423 -16.47 -3.88 -5.06
C GLN A 423 -17.19 -5.21 -5.33
N TYR A 424 -17.48 -5.97 -4.29
CA TYR A 424 -18.31 -7.19 -4.34
C TYR A 424 -19.57 -7.00 -3.49
N PRO A 425 -20.51 -6.11 -3.89
CA PRO A 425 -21.66 -5.76 -3.06
C PRO A 425 -22.62 -6.93 -2.90
N LEU A 426 -23.24 -7.03 -1.74
CA LEU A 426 -24.37 -7.94 -1.51
C LEU A 426 -25.60 -7.39 -2.25
N THR A 427 -26.04 -8.12 -3.27
CA THR A 427 -27.14 -7.65 -4.13
C THR A 427 -28.44 -7.52 -3.35
N GLY A 428 -28.98 -6.30 -3.33
CA GLY A 428 -30.32 -6.01 -2.73
C GLY A 428 -30.35 -6.03 -1.20
N VAL A 429 -29.17 -5.99 -0.53
CA VAL A 429 -29.08 -5.95 0.93
C VAL A 429 -28.15 -4.81 1.34
N TYR A 430 -28.55 -4.00 2.31
CA TYR A 430 -27.69 -2.99 2.92
C TYR A 430 -26.80 -3.65 3.97
N ALA A 431 -25.50 -3.57 3.83
CA ALA A 431 -24.55 -4.21 4.72
C ALA A 431 -23.84 -3.19 5.63
N PHE A 432 -24.02 -3.33 6.93
CA PHE A 432 -23.14 -2.75 7.91
C PHE A 432 -21.93 -3.68 8.11
N LEU A 433 -20.73 -3.15 8.19
CA LEU A 433 -19.50 -3.89 8.45
C LEU A 433 -18.88 -3.40 9.77
N SER A 434 -18.44 -4.34 10.58
CA SER A 434 -17.60 -4.06 11.75
C SER A 434 -16.39 -5.00 11.73
N ILE A 435 -15.19 -4.46 11.97
CA ILE A 435 -13.94 -5.24 12.03
C ILE A 435 -13.26 -4.93 13.36
N PHE A 436 -13.09 -5.94 14.22
CA PHE A 436 -12.51 -5.76 15.55
C PHE A 436 -11.97 -7.07 16.14
N GLU A 437 -11.07 -6.95 17.10
CA GLU A 437 -10.70 -8.04 17.99
C GLU A 437 -11.79 -8.19 19.06
N TRP A 438 -12.23 -9.43 19.29
CA TRP A 438 -13.26 -9.70 20.30
C TRP A 438 -12.75 -9.39 21.70
N GLY A 439 -13.37 -8.47 22.40
CA GLY A 439 -12.98 -8.07 23.75
C GLY A 439 -13.80 -6.90 24.27
N GLU A 440 -13.77 -6.74 25.58
CA GLU A 440 -14.58 -5.78 26.34
C GLU A 440 -14.45 -4.33 25.82
N ARG A 441 -13.23 -3.92 25.47
CA ARG A 441 -12.97 -2.58 24.93
C ARG A 441 -13.73 -2.28 23.65
N LYS A 442 -13.95 -3.28 22.80
CA LYS A 442 -14.65 -3.11 21.52
C LYS A 442 -16.17 -3.16 21.65
N MET A 443 -16.69 -3.52 22.82
CA MET A 443 -18.12 -3.61 23.12
C MET A 443 -18.96 -4.35 22.07
N PRO A 444 -18.58 -5.58 21.68
CA PRO A 444 -19.34 -6.32 20.69
C PRO A 444 -20.79 -6.53 21.11
N GLU A 445 -21.05 -6.78 22.39
CA GLU A 445 -22.38 -7.03 22.93
C GLU A 445 -23.33 -5.83 22.69
N LEU A 446 -22.85 -4.61 22.89
CA LEU A 446 -23.63 -3.40 22.65
C LEU A 446 -23.99 -3.26 21.17
N LEU A 447 -23.01 -3.49 20.26
CA LEU A 447 -23.24 -3.40 18.82
C LEU A 447 -24.26 -4.45 18.35
N LEU A 448 -24.05 -5.72 18.73
CA LEU A 448 -24.92 -6.83 18.31
C LEU A 448 -26.36 -6.60 18.80
N LYS A 449 -26.52 -6.22 20.08
CA LYS A 449 -27.82 -5.96 20.67
C LYS A 449 -28.51 -4.73 20.03
N ALA A 450 -27.76 -3.63 19.86
CA ALA A 450 -28.31 -2.42 19.25
C ALA A 450 -28.78 -2.67 17.81
N PHE A 451 -28.03 -3.44 17.04
CA PHE A 451 -28.42 -3.79 15.67
C PHE A 451 -29.64 -4.72 15.64
N ASN A 452 -29.65 -5.76 16.47
CA ASN A 452 -30.76 -6.71 16.55
C ASN A 452 -32.07 -6.05 17.01
N ASP A 453 -32.00 -5.11 17.97
CA ASP A 453 -33.16 -4.40 18.50
C ASP A 453 -33.67 -3.29 17.54
N GLU A 454 -32.81 -2.79 16.64
CA GLU A 454 -33.15 -1.70 15.72
C GLU A 454 -33.83 -2.20 14.45
N PHE A 455 -33.32 -3.29 13.89
CA PHE A 455 -33.79 -3.83 12.62
C PHE A 455 -34.60 -5.11 12.79
N ARG A 456 -35.37 -5.44 11.77
CA ARG A 456 -36.13 -6.69 11.71
C ARG A 456 -35.53 -7.66 10.73
N CYS A 457 -35.73 -8.94 10.91
CA CYS A 457 -35.24 -10.00 10.03
C CYS A 457 -35.82 -9.98 8.61
N ASP A 458 -36.95 -9.31 8.39
CA ASP A 458 -37.58 -9.10 7.08
C ASP A 458 -37.10 -7.84 6.35
N GLU A 459 -36.38 -6.96 7.02
CA GLU A 459 -35.70 -5.82 6.39
C GLU A 459 -34.48 -6.30 5.58
N ARG A 460 -34.19 -5.61 4.46
CA ARG A 460 -33.02 -5.92 3.60
C ARG A 460 -31.74 -5.29 4.14
N VAL A 461 -31.40 -5.62 5.36
CA VAL A 461 -30.21 -5.13 6.06
C VAL A 461 -29.53 -6.26 6.82
N VAL A 462 -28.19 -6.20 6.92
CA VAL A 462 -27.38 -7.16 7.65
C VAL A 462 -26.22 -6.46 8.35
N LEU A 463 -25.84 -6.94 9.53
CA LEU A 463 -24.58 -6.61 10.17
C LEU A 463 -23.58 -7.74 9.94
N ILE A 464 -22.43 -7.41 9.35
CA ILE A 464 -21.31 -8.34 9.16
C ILE A 464 -20.24 -7.98 10.18
N CYS A 465 -19.94 -8.89 11.10
CA CYS A 465 -18.85 -8.76 12.06
C CYS A 465 -17.70 -9.67 11.65
N LYS A 466 -16.61 -9.08 11.14
CA LYS A 466 -15.32 -9.77 10.97
C LYS A 466 -14.51 -9.59 12.25
N THR A 467 -14.33 -10.66 13.00
CA THR A 467 -13.69 -10.60 14.31
C THR A 467 -12.59 -11.65 14.49
N LEU A 468 -11.59 -11.28 15.25
CA LEU A 468 -10.52 -12.17 15.71
C LEU A 468 -10.70 -12.34 17.22
N ASN A 469 -10.68 -13.59 17.69
CA ASN A 469 -10.58 -13.89 19.11
C ASN A 469 -9.21 -14.51 19.38
N VAL A 470 -8.39 -13.80 20.16
CA VAL A 470 -7.04 -14.25 20.55
C VAL A 470 -7.01 -14.88 21.95
N ASP A 471 -8.07 -14.71 22.76
CA ASP A 471 -8.20 -15.32 24.09
C ASP A 471 -8.89 -16.68 24.00
N ALA A 472 -8.09 -17.75 24.08
CA ALA A 472 -8.62 -19.11 24.04
C ALA A 472 -9.57 -19.45 25.21
N GLY A 473 -9.60 -18.65 26.29
CA GLY A 473 -10.53 -18.80 27.40
C GLY A 473 -11.91 -18.15 27.15
N VAL A 474 -12.09 -17.49 26.01
CA VAL A 474 -13.36 -16.83 25.63
C VAL A 474 -14.11 -17.65 24.59
N ASP A 475 -15.29 -18.14 24.95
CA ASP A 475 -16.25 -18.70 23.99
C ASP A 475 -17.15 -17.58 23.44
N VAL A 476 -16.81 -17.08 22.26
CA VAL A 476 -17.56 -16.03 21.56
C VAL A 476 -19.00 -16.43 21.27
N HIS A 477 -19.24 -17.69 20.88
CA HIS A 477 -20.59 -18.15 20.58
C HIS A 477 -21.47 -18.24 21.84
N ALA A 478 -20.90 -18.70 22.95
CA ALA A 478 -21.60 -18.71 24.22
C ALA A 478 -21.94 -17.29 24.72
N GLN A 479 -21.01 -16.34 24.56
CA GLN A 479 -21.29 -14.93 24.90
C GLN A 479 -22.40 -14.34 24.05
N ILE A 480 -22.40 -14.57 22.74
CA ILE A 480 -23.47 -14.11 21.83
C ILE A 480 -24.82 -14.76 22.22
N ALA A 481 -24.83 -16.06 22.51
CA ALA A 481 -26.05 -16.75 22.93
C ALA A 481 -26.63 -16.18 24.23
N ALA A 482 -25.76 -15.77 25.16
CA ALA A 482 -26.15 -15.14 26.44
C ALA A 482 -26.80 -13.75 26.27
N LEU A 483 -26.60 -13.06 25.11
CA LEU A 483 -27.24 -11.77 24.83
C LEU A 483 -28.76 -11.85 24.67
N GLY A 484 -29.30 -13.03 24.41
CA GLY A 484 -30.75 -13.22 24.22
C GLY A 484 -31.32 -12.43 23.04
N LEU A 485 -30.57 -12.40 21.91
CA LEU A 485 -30.99 -11.66 20.71
C LEU A 485 -32.37 -12.14 20.22
N HIS A 486 -33.21 -11.18 19.80
CA HIS A 486 -34.55 -11.48 19.35
C HIS A 486 -34.54 -12.24 17.99
N PRO A 487 -35.22 -13.40 17.84
CA PRO A 487 -35.14 -14.18 16.62
C PRO A 487 -35.68 -13.47 15.35
N LEU A 488 -36.57 -12.50 15.52
CA LEU A 488 -37.10 -11.65 14.46
C LEU A 488 -36.39 -10.29 14.36
N GLY A 489 -35.32 -10.09 15.12
CA GLY A 489 -34.50 -8.89 15.07
C GLY A 489 -33.56 -8.86 13.86
N GLY A 490 -32.75 -7.81 13.75
CA GLY A 490 -31.80 -7.63 12.63
C GLY A 490 -30.84 -8.81 12.48
N ARG A 491 -30.57 -9.19 11.23
CA ARG A 491 -29.71 -10.33 10.90
C ARG A 491 -28.22 -9.98 11.10
N ILE A 492 -27.51 -10.84 11.81
CA ILE A 492 -26.08 -10.68 12.08
C ILE A 492 -25.32 -11.86 11.50
N HIS A 493 -24.25 -11.57 10.76
CA HIS A 493 -23.32 -12.55 10.23
C HIS A 493 -21.96 -12.40 10.92
N LEU A 494 -21.48 -13.45 11.58
CA LEU A 494 -20.21 -13.49 12.27
C LEU A 494 -19.17 -14.25 11.44
N SER A 495 -18.06 -13.59 11.08
CA SER A 495 -16.86 -14.18 10.49
C SER A 495 -15.76 -14.19 11.55
N LEU A 496 -15.66 -15.31 12.29
CA LEU A 496 -14.76 -15.47 13.42
C LEU A 496 -13.44 -16.14 12.97
N ASN A 497 -12.30 -15.56 13.35
CA ASN A 497 -10.96 -16.10 13.13
C ASN A 497 -10.59 -16.43 11.67
N GLN A 498 -11.27 -15.79 10.70
CA GLN A 498 -10.91 -15.93 9.30
C GLN A 498 -9.90 -14.85 8.92
N LEU A 499 -8.71 -15.28 8.53
CA LEU A 499 -7.67 -14.37 8.05
C LEU A 499 -7.95 -13.98 6.59
N VAL A 500 -7.73 -12.72 6.29
CA VAL A 500 -7.78 -12.16 4.93
C VAL A 500 -6.44 -11.44 4.72
N PRO A 501 -5.75 -11.65 3.59
CA PRO A 501 -4.55 -10.89 3.27
C PRO A 501 -4.82 -9.39 3.33
N THR A 502 -3.87 -8.60 3.85
CA THR A 502 -4.06 -7.16 4.07
C THR A 502 -4.49 -6.44 2.81
N TYR A 503 -3.89 -6.76 1.66
CA TYR A 503 -4.24 -6.15 0.37
C TYR A 503 -5.68 -6.41 -0.08
N GLN A 504 -6.33 -7.47 0.43
CA GLN A 504 -7.74 -7.79 0.11
C GLN A 504 -8.74 -7.12 1.06
N LEU A 505 -8.30 -6.55 2.18
CA LEU A 505 -9.21 -5.90 3.13
C LEU A 505 -9.96 -4.72 2.50
N GLY A 506 -9.33 -3.98 1.60
CA GLY A 506 -9.99 -2.91 0.86
C GLY A 506 -11.23 -3.39 0.10
N ALA A 507 -11.19 -4.57 -0.52
CA ALA A 507 -12.36 -5.15 -1.19
C ALA A 507 -13.46 -5.56 -0.21
N LEU A 508 -13.10 -5.98 1.01
CA LEU A 508 -14.09 -6.27 2.07
C LEU A 508 -14.80 -4.97 2.51
N TYR A 509 -14.05 -3.89 2.78
CA TYR A 509 -14.67 -2.59 3.09
C TYR A 509 -15.58 -2.15 1.95
N ARG A 510 -15.11 -2.17 0.71
CA ARG A 510 -15.88 -1.77 -0.47
C ARG A 510 -17.14 -2.62 -0.72
N SER A 511 -17.23 -3.82 -0.12
CA SER A 511 -18.39 -4.69 -0.24
C SER A 511 -19.53 -4.29 0.72
N ALA A 512 -19.28 -3.43 1.69
CA ALA A 512 -20.26 -2.91 2.64
C ALA A 512 -20.79 -1.52 2.22
N ASN A 513 -21.85 -1.09 2.92
CA ASN A 513 -22.47 0.22 2.70
C ASN A 513 -22.14 1.21 3.82
N CYS A 514 -21.82 0.72 5.02
CA CYS A 514 -21.45 1.53 6.17
C CYS A 514 -20.53 0.73 7.10
N PHE A 515 -19.54 1.38 7.66
CA PHE A 515 -18.73 0.81 8.75
C PHE A 515 -19.27 1.30 10.10
N VAL A 516 -19.38 0.40 11.07
CA VAL A 516 -19.88 0.74 12.41
C VAL A 516 -19.04 0.09 13.49
N ILE A 517 -18.65 0.85 14.53
CA ILE A 517 -17.93 0.34 15.68
C ILE A 517 -18.30 1.12 16.94
N SER A 518 -18.60 0.40 18.02
CA SER A 518 -19.01 0.95 19.33
C SER A 518 -17.90 0.79 20.37
N THR A 519 -16.67 1.11 20.00
CA THR A 519 -15.50 0.93 20.89
C THR A 519 -15.54 1.86 22.09
N ARG A 520 -15.02 1.41 23.22
CA ARG A 520 -14.78 2.23 24.42
C ARG A 520 -13.58 3.16 24.32
N GLY A 521 -12.72 2.91 23.33
CA GLY A 521 -11.55 3.72 23.03
C GLY A 521 -10.59 3.04 22.07
N GLU A 522 -9.84 3.85 21.34
CA GLU A 522 -8.84 3.43 20.38
C GLU A 522 -7.52 4.17 20.58
N GLY A 523 -6.41 3.44 20.47
CA GLY A 523 -5.09 4.06 20.43
C GLY A 523 -4.85 4.87 19.15
N TRP A 524 -5.48 4.43 18.04
CA TRP A 524 -5.54 5.14 16.75
C TRP A 524 -6.87 4.91 16.03
N GLY A 525 -7.25 3.66 15.79
CA GLY A 525 -8.48 3.32 15.07
C GLY A 525 -8.24 2.92 13.61
N MET A 526 -7.29 2.02 13.37
CA MET A 526 -6.95 1.58 12.00
C MET A 526 -8.17 1.12 11.18
N PRO A 527 -9.10 0.27 11.68
CA PRO A 527 -10.25 -0.14 10.87
C PRO A 527 -11.16 1.03 10.46
N MET A 528 -11.23 2.09 11.27
CA MET A 528 -12.03 3.27 10.94
C MET A 528 -11.40 4.09 9.82
N ILE A 529 -10.09 4.36 9.91
CA ILE A 529 -9.39 5.13 8.88
C ILE A 529 -9.30 4.37 7.56
N GLU A 530 -9.19 3.04 7.60
CA GLU A 530 -9.26 2.16 6.41
C GLU A 530 -10.64 2.21 5.75
N ALA A 531 -11.72 2.13 6.54
CA ALA A 531 -13.08 2.28 6.05
C ALA A 531 -13.32 3.65 5.41
N MET A 532 -12.86 4.72 6.07
CA MET A 532 -12.93 6.09 5.56
C MET A 532 -12.14 6.23 4.25
N ALA A 533 -10.92 5.71 4.18
CA ALA A 533 -10.12 5.71 2.96
C ALA A 533 -10.82 5.02 1.79
N CYS A 534 -11.54 3.92 2.06
CA CYS A 534 -12.36 3.20 1.07
C CYS A 534 -13.65 3.94 0.67
N GLY A 535 -13.96 5.07 1.27
CA GLY A 535 -15.15 5.86 0.97
C GLY A 535 -16.43 5.38 1.65
N LEU A 536 -16.33 4.60 2.74
CA LEU A 536 -17.50 4.22 3.51
C LEU A 536 -17.90 5.33 4.48
N PRO A 537 -19.20 5.58 4.69
CA PRO A 537 -19.67 6.27 5.86
C PRO A 537 -19.31 5.48 7.12
N VAL A 538 -18.84 6.17 8.16
CA VAL A 538 -18.40 5.57 9.41
C VAL A 538 -19.24 6.04 10.57
N ILE A 539 -19.76 5.12 11.38
CA ILE A 539 -20.34 5.36 12.70
C ILE A 539 -19.34 4.86 13.74
N ALA A 540 -18.80 5.75 14.56
CA ALA A 540 -17.84 5.36 15.59
C ALA A 540 -17.97 6.25 16.84
N THR A 541 -17.57 5.73 17.99
CA THR A 541 -17.64 6.44 19.28
C THR A 541 -16.90 7.78 19.23
N ASP A 542 -17.52 8.86 19.65
CA ASP A 542 -16.92 10.20 19.70
C ASP A 542 -16.03 10.37 20.93
N TRP A 543 -14.97 9.56 21.00
CA TRP A 543 -14.01 9.60 22.10
C TRP A 543 -12.71 8.87 21.75
N SER A 544 -11.58 9.42 22.18
CA SER A 544 -10.20 8.92 22.01
C SER A 544 -9.49 9.31 20.70
N ALA A 545 -8.51 8.54 20.27
CA ALA A 545 -7.52 8.96 19.27
C ALA A 545 -8.10 9.24 17.88
N HIS A 546 -9.10 8.49 17.45
CA HIS A 546 -9.68 8.63 16.12
C HIS A 546 -10.49 9.92 15.91
N CYS A 547 -10.79 10.66 16.97
CA CYS A 547 -11.36 12.00 16.86
C CYS A 547 -10.43 13.03 16.18
N ASP A 548 -9.13 12.70 16.03
CA ASP A 548 -8.19 13.56 15.30
C ASP A 548 -8.47 13.58 13.79
N PHE A 549 -9.00 12.48 13.21
CA PHE A 549 -9.32 12.39 11.78
C PHE A 549 -10.82 12.25 11.50
N MET A 550 -11.65 11.99 12.50
CA MET A 550 -13.09 11.82 12.39
C MET A 550 -13.85 12.98 13.02
N ASN A 551 -14.85 13.52 12.32
CA ASN A 551 -15.72 14.58 12.82
C ASN A 551 -17.11 14.50 12.16
N ALA A 552 -18.04 15.39 12.57
CA ALA A 552 -19.42 15.39 12.08
C ALA A 552 -19.56 15.69 10.56
N GLU A 553 -18.53 16.24 9.89
CA GLU A 553 -18.57 16.50 8.46
C GLU A 553 -18.23 15.28 7.62
N ASN A 554 -17.35 14.38 8.13
CA ASN A 554 -16.84 13.23 7.41
C ASN A 554 -17.23 11.87 8.02
N ALA A 555 -18.01 11.86 9.11
CA ALA A 555 -18.46 10.66 9.80
C ALA A 555 -19.77 10.91 10.57
N TYR A 556 -20.21 9.90 11.30
CA TYR A 556 -21.33 9.93 12.25
C TYR A 556 -20.78 9.66 13.67
N PRO A 557 -20.34 10.70 14.41
CA PRO A 557 -19.84 10.55 15.77
C PRO A 557 -20.93 9.99 16.70
N LEU A 558 -20.64 8.86 17.35
CA LEU A 558 -21.52 8.22 18.33
C LEU A 558 -21.25 8.81 19.70
N PRO A 559 -22.19 9.56 20.31
CA PRO A 559 -22.01 10.14 21.62
C PRO A 559 -21.72 9.09 22.70
N ILE A 560 -20.99 9.48 23.74
CA ILE A 560 -20.79 8.67 24.93
C ILE A 560 -21.80 9.11 26.03
N ASP A 561 -22.30 8.16 26.82
CA ASP A 561 -23.17 8.45 27.93
C ASP A 561 -22.36 8.92 29.16
N ARG A 562 -21.18 8.33 29.39
CA ARG A 562 -20.26 8.63 30.49
C ARG A 562 -18.90 7.95 30.29
N LEU A 563 -17.96 8.27 31.19
CA LEU A 563 -16.76 7.45 31.39
C LEU A 563 -17.05 6.40 32.47
N VAL A 564 -16.55 5.21 32.30
CA VAL A 564 -16.67 4.06 33.21
C VAL A 564 -15.30 3.47 33.54
N PRO A 565 -15.10 2.84 34.72
CA PRO A 565 -13.85 2.15 35.01
C PRO A 565 -13.49 1.12 33.94
N ALA A 566 -12.23 1.08 33.58
CA ALA A 566 -11.69 0.10 32.64
C ALA A 566 -11.33 -1.18 33.42
N GLU A 567 -12.26 -2.14 33.43
CA GLU A 567 -12.12 -3.40 34.19
C GLU A 567 -11.48 -4.54 33.36
N ALA A 568 -10.93 -4.23 32.21
CA ALA A 568 -10.33 -5.25 31.34
C ALA A 568 -9.22 -6.03 32.06
N LYS A 569 -9.05 -7.27 31.66
CA LYS A 569 -7.98 -8.17 32.14
C LYS A 569 -6.55 -7.65 31.90
N CYS A 570 -6.41 -6.58 31.13
CA CYS A 570 -5.13 -5.95 30.83
C CYS A 570 -4.70 -5.05 32.02
N PRO A 571 -3.53 -5.27 32.63
CA PRO A 571 -3.06 -4.49 33.77
C PRO A 571 -2.83 -3.00 33.44
N TYR A 572 -2.69 -2.64 32.17
CA TYR A 572 -2.49 -1.25 31.76
C TYR A 572 -3.73 -0.37 31.94
N TYR A 573 -4.92 -0.96 32.11
CA TYR A 573 -6.17 -0.22 32.29
C TYR A 573 -6.56 -0.03 33.77
N ALA A 574 -5.83 -0.68 34.68
CA ALA A 574 -6.16 -0.62 36.11
C ALA A 574 -6.21 0.81 36.65
N GLY A 575 -7.35 1.18 37.23
CA GLY A 575 -7.60 2.50 37.80
C GLY A 575 -7.84 3.63 36.80
N ALA A 576 -7.92 3.31 35.49
CA ALA A 576 -8.28 4.24 34.44
C ALA A 576 -9.76 4.10 34.02
N ASN A 577 -10.24 5.05 33.23
CA ASN A 577 -11.59 5.02 32.64
C ASN A 577 -11.52 5.02 31.12
N TRP A 578 -12.59 4.52 30.54
CA TRP A 578 -12.87 4.59 29.10
C TRP A 578 -14.33 4.97 28.84
N ALA A 579 -14.69 5.19 27.58
CA ALA A 579 -16.02 5.63 27.22
C ALA A 579 -17.06 4.49 27.31
N GLU A 580 -18.30 4.86 27.65
CA GLU A 580 -19.48 4.05 27.46
C GLU A 580 -20.30 4.64 26.30
N PRO A 581 -20.25 4.03 25.08
CA PRO A 581 -20.99 4.53 23.92
C PRO A 581 -22.48 4.46 24.16
N SER A 582 -23.22 5.46 23.66
CA SER A 582 -24.68 5.55 23.88
C SER A 582 -25.44 4.53 23.02
N TYR A 583 -26.07 3.56 23.69
CA TYR A 583 -26.89 2.53 23.07
C TYR A 583 -28.02 3.11 22.21
N GLY A 584 -28.76 4.08 22.75
CA GLY A 584 -29.90 4.67 22.04
C GLY A 584 -29.49 5.51 20.83
N HIS A 585 -28.32 6.19 20.90
CA HIS A 585 -27.80 6.94 19.77
C HIS A 585 -27.25 6.00 18.69
N LEU A 586 -26.59 4.89 19.04
CA LEU A 586 -26.10 3.91 18.09
C LEU A 586 -27.25 3.35 17.23
N ARG A 587 -28.36 2.98 17.83
CA ARG A 587 -29.56 2.54 17.13
C ARG A 587 -30.06 3.60 16.14
N ARG A 588 -30.24 4.83 16.61
CA ARG A 588 -30.70 5.95 15.75
C ARG A 588 -29.76 6.25 14.60
N LEU A 589 -28.45 6.23 14.84
CA LEU A 589 -27.46 6.48 13.79
C LEU A 589 -27.47 5.38 12.71
N MET A 590 -27.57 4.10 13.10
CA MET A 590 -27.68 3.00 12.14
C MET A 590 -28.97 3.12 11.30
N ARG A 591 -30.09 3.44 11.92
CA ARG A 591 -31.37 3.66 11.21
C ARG A 591 -31.26 4.86 10.27
N HIS A 592 -30.71 5.98 10.73
CA HIS A 592 -30.54 7.17 9.92
C HIS A 592 -29.70 6.92 8.67
N VAL A 593 -28.55 6.27 8.82
CA VAL A 593 -27.64 5.97 7.70
C VAL A 593 -28.31 4.99 6.70
N PHE A 594 -29.08 4.04 7.19
CA PHE A 594 -29.84 3.11 6.34
C PHE A 594 -30.91 3.82 5.52
N GLU A 595 -31.61 4.80 6.10
CA GLU A 595 -32.68 5.56 5.45
C GLU A 595 -32.17 6.71 4.58
N HIS A 596 -31.00 7.31 4.90
CA HIS A 596 -30.42 8.48 4.23
C HIS A 596 -29.12 8.14 3.47
N GLN A 597 -29.20 7.13 2.60
CA GLN A 597 -28.00 6.57 1.93
C GLN A 597 -27.23 7.57 1.05
N ALA A 598 -27.91 8.59 0.48
CA ALA A 598 -27.24 9.61 -0.34
C ALA A 598 -26.36 10.54 0.52
N GLU A 599 -26.88 10.98 1.67
CA GLU A 599 -26.10 11.76 2.64
C GLU A 599 -24.92 10.95 3.15
N ALA A 600 -25.16 9.68 3.51
CA ALA A 600 -24.13 8.80 4.02
C ALA A 600 -23.00 8.60 3.01
N ARG A 601 -23.31 8.37 1.73
CA ARG A 601 -22.30 8.29 0.66
C ARG A 601 -21.49 9.57 0.52
N ALA A 602 -22.12 10.74 0.53
CA ALA A 602 -21.42 12.02 0.43
C ALA A 602 -20.44 12.23 1.59
N LYS A 603 -20.81 11.83 2.83
CA LYS A 603 -19.88 11.84 3.96
C LYS A 603 -18.73 10.85 3.77
N GLY A 604 -18.99 9.64 3.29
CA GLY A 604 -17.95 8.65 3.00
C GLY A 604 -16.97 9.13 1.92
N GLU A 605 -17.46 9.76 0.86
CA GLU A 605 -16.61 10.36 -0.18
C GLU A 605 -15.74 11.50 0.36
N LYS A 606 -16.31 12.37 1.23
CA LYS A 606 -15.54 13.40 1.92
C LYS A 606 -14.49 12.77 2.83
N ALA A 607 -14.86 11.74 3.60
CA ALA A 607 -13.94 11.01 4.48
C ALA A 607 -12.75 10.44 3.71
N SER A 608 -13.00 9.85 2.54
CA SER A 608 -11.93 9.31 1.69
C SER A 608 -10.95 10.39 1.23
N ARG A 609 -11.45 11.53 0.76
CA ARG A 609 -10.58 12.66 0.38
C ARG A 609 -9.77 13.15 1.56
N ASP A 610 -10.40 13.45 2.70
CA ASP A 610 -9.74 13.96 3.91
C ASP A 610 -8.62 13.00 4.37
N VAL A 611 -8.89 11.69 4.34
CA VAL A 611 -7.94 10.67 4.81
C VAL A 611 -6.78 10.49 3.83
N LEU A 612 -7.07 10.35 2.54
CA LEU A 612 -6.03 10.09 1.54
C LEU A 612 -5.11 11.30 1.33
N GLU A 613 -5.62 12.52 1.55
CA GLU A 613 -4.84 13.76 1.46
C GLU A 613 -3.99 14.06 2.69
N ASN A 614 -4.31 13.52 3.88
CA ASN A 614 -3.68 13.98 5.12
C ASN A 614 -3.15 12.87 6.03
N TRP A 615 -3.61 11.62 5.88
CA TRP A 615 -3.41 10.57 6.88
C TRP A 615 -2.85 9.26 6.28
N THR A 616 -1.90 9.36 5.34
CA THR A 616 -1.18 8.19 4.82
C THR A 616 0.09 7.90 5.62
N TRP A 617 0.67 6.71 5.46
CA TRP A 617 1.96 6.37 6.06
C TRP A 617 3.09 7.31 5.61
N ASP A 618 3.02 7.85 4.39
CA ASP A 618 4.00 8.82 3.90
C ASP A 618 3.89 10.18 4.60
N HIS A 619 2.68 10.62 4.98
CA HIS A 619 2.47 11.81 5.82
C HIS A 619 3.03 11.60 7.23
N ALA A 620 2.77 10.43 7.82
CA ALA A 620 3.32 10.08 9.13
C ALA A 620 4.86 10.03 9.13
N ALA A 621 5.43 9.35 8.15
CA ALA A 621 6.88 9.26 7.98
C ALA A 621 7.51 10.64 7.73
N GLN A 622 6.87 11.54 6.98
CA GLN A 622 7.37 12.90 6.77
C GLN A 622 7.45 13.70 8.08
N LYS A 623 6.48 13.54 8.98
CA LYS A 623 6.55 14.16 10.32
C LYS A 623 7.72 13.61 11.13
N ILE A 624 7.98 12.30 11.03
CA ILE A 624 9.15 11.68 11.70
C ILE A 624 10.45 12.22 11.11
N VAL A 625 10.58 12.30 9.78
CA VAL A 625 11.77 12.87 9.12
C VAL A 625 12.03 14.29 9.59
N ASN A 626 11.01 15.14 9.56
CA ASN A 626 11.12 16.53 10.00
C ASN A 626 11.57 16.63 11.47
N ARG A 627 11.06 15.75 12.36
CA ARG A 627 11.49 15.74 13.77
C ARG A 627 12.92 15.24 13.94
N ILE A 628 13.33 14.20 13.22
CA ILE A 628 14.72 13.69 13.23
C ILE A 628 15.70 14.76 12.77
N ASP A 629 15.34 15.54 11.75
CA ASP A 629 16.18 16.64 11.26
C ASP A 629 16.33 17.76 12.28
N GLN A 630 15.25 18.12 13.01
CA GLN A 630 15.32 19.06 14.12
C GLN A 630 16.22 18.55 15.24
N ILE A 631 16.07 17.29 15.67
CA ILE A 631 16.93 16.66 16.68
C ILE A 631 18.40 16.69 16.22
N GLY A 632 18.68 16.36 14.96
CA GLY A 632 20.01 16.41 14.38
C GLY A 632 20.64 17.81 14.49
N SER A 633 19.83 18.86 14.29
CA SER A 633 20.28 20.25 14.41
C SER A 633 20.47 20.69 15.87
N GLU A 634 19.69 20.15 16.80
CA GLU A 634 19.79 20.43 18.24
C GLU A 634 21.02 19.74 18.87
N LEU A 635 21.51 18.63 18.28
CA LEU A 635 22.64 17.84 18.77
C LEU A 635 23.98 18.21 18.12
N ALA A 636 23.97 18.97 17.02
CA ALA A 636 25.16 19.43 16.30
C ALA A 636 25.76 20.66 16.96
#